data_87e75427e59db058a4843d99d26205c7
#
_entry.id   87e75427e59db058a4843d99d26205c7
#
_cell.length_a   1.000
_cell.length_b   1.000
_cell.length_c   1.000
_cell.angle_alpha   90.00
_cell.angle_beta   90.00
_cell.angle_gamma   90.00
#
_symmetry.space_group_name_H-M   'P 1'
#
loop_
_entity.id
_entity.type
_entity.pdbx_description
1 polymer ?
#
loop_
_entity_poly.entity_id
_entity_poly.type
_entity_poly.pdbx_seq_one_letter_code
_entity_poly.pdbx_strand_id
1 'polypeptide(L)'
;MIFAAILVLLTFSFLITFLIFSLIKIRGDIGFELSFERYEIIILILIFFGFIGFTVFTYSKIGSYEDVLISKIIQEKETNSDSYRGNEELVENMKISLKKKSDNLMYAMLLANYEKSITNYEEALTYYALALEISPDDAPILAQQAETLFLANNRQFNESVNTAIEAAYVADNGQPLVLGLMGVRSYLNEDYEDAVFFWKKALVNIDDNDPLHKSYIDGINTAQEKILNR
;
A
#
# COMPACT_ATOMS: atom_id res chain seq x y z
N MET A 1 4.52 -13.11 2.49
CA MET A 1 3.58 -14.24 2.28
C MET A 1 4.22 -15.42 1.55
N ILE A 2 4.87 -15.25 0.40
CA ILE A 2 5.46 -16.36 -0.40
C ILE A 2 6.51 -17.16 0.39
N PHE A 3 7.39 -16.50 1.14
CA PHE A 3 8.44 -17.17 1.91
C PHE A 3 7.89 -18.03 3.06
N ALA A 4 6.86 -17.58 3.75
CA ALA A 4 6.20 -18.36 4.80
C ALA A 4 5.46 -19.57 4.21
N ALA A 5 4.81 -19.41 3.05
CA ALA A 5 4.17 -20.52 2.34
C ALA A 5 5.21 -21.57 1.87
N ILE A 6 6.36 -21.14 1.37
CA ILE A 6 7.47 -22.03 0.98
C ILE A 6 8.00 -22.80 2.19
N LEU A 7 8.17 -22.13 3.33
CA LEU A 7 8.66 -22.77 4.57
C LEU A 7 7.66 -23.82 5.07
N VAL A 8 6.37 -23.52 5.06
CA VAL A 8 5.30 -24.47 5.42
C VAL A 8 5.25 -25.63 4.45
N LEU A 9 5.42 -25.43 3.15
CA LEU A 9 5.47 -26.50 2.15
C LEU A 9 6.70 -27.41 2.34
N LEU A 10 7.86 -26.84 2.67
CA LEU A 10 9.08 -27.60 2.96
C LEU A 10 8.92 -28.44 4.24
N THR A 11 8.29 -27.90 5.30
CA THR A 11 8.03 -28.67 6.53
C THR A 11 7.03 -29.79 6.29
N PHE A 12 6.00 -29.54 5.50
CA PHE A 12 4.99 -30.56 5.15
C PHE A 12 5.58 -31.67 4.27
N SER A 13 6.44 -31.30 3.30
CA SER A 13 7.20 -32.24 2.47
C SER A 13 8.10 -33.14 3.30
N PHE A 14 8.84 -32.56 4.25
CA PHE A 14 9.70 -33.32 5.15
C PHE A 14 8.89 -34.31 6.03
N LEU A 15 7.74 -33.86 6.55
CA LEU A 15 6.85 -34.67 7.39
C LEU A 15 6.25 -35.85 6.60
N ILE A 16 5.83 -35.60 5.36
CA ILE A 16 5.33 -36.64 4.44
C ILE A 16 6.43 -37.65 4.11
N THR A 17 7.64 -37.18 3.79
CA THR A 17 8.77 -38.04 3.47
C THR A 17 9.16 -38.91 4.66
N PHE A 18 9.15 -38.34 5.88
CA PHE A 18 9.39 -39.07 7.12
C PHE A 18 8.31 -40.12 7.40
N LEU A 19 7.03 -39.78 7.22
CA LEU A 19 5.89 -40.68 7.37
C LEU A 19 5.96 -41.83 6.36
N ILE A 20 6.24 -41.54 5.10
CA ILE A 20 6.40 -42.56 4.05
C ILE A 20 7.55 -43.49 4.39
N PHE A 21 8.70 -42.95 4.81
CA PHE A 21 9.86 -43.73 5.23
C PHE A 21 9.54 -44.62 6.44
N SER A 22 8.83 -44.09 7.44
CA SER A 22 8.35 -44.83 8.61
C SER A 22 7.39 -45.96 8.23
N LEU A 23 6.45 -45.73 7.33
CA LEU A 23 5.50 -46.71 6.84
C LEU A 23 6.15 -47.84 6.03
N ILE A 24 7.16 -47.48 5.18
CA ILE A 24 7.92 -48.50 4.42
C ILE A 24 8.72 -49.38 5.38
N LYS A 25 9.29 -48.83 6.43
CA LYS A 25 9.98 -49.59 7.48
C LYS A 25 9.08 -50.56 8.25
N ILE A 26 7.84 -50.15 8.59
CA ILE A 26 6.86 -50.96 9.28
C ILE A 26 6.43 -52.15 8.41
N ARG A 27 6.43 -51.99 7.06
CA ARG A 27 5.96 -53.01 6.11
C ARG A 27 6.98 -54.10 5.75
N GLY A 28 8.25 -53.96 6.20
CA GLY A 28 9.26 -55.01 6.11
C GLY A 28 9.72 -55.38 4.71
N ASP A 29 9.35 -54.64 3.67
CA ASP A 29 9.60 -54.99 2.25
C ASP A 29 10.97 -54.56 1.68
N ILE A 30 11.77 -53.89 2.49
CA ILE A 30 13.14 -53.49 2.08
C ILE A 30 14.12 -54.04 3.11
N GLY A 31 14.99 -54.99 2.72
CA GLY A 31 15.98 -55.64 3.53
C GLY A 31 17.09 -54.76 4.09
N PHE A 32 16.73 -53.59 4.57
CA PHE A 32 17.59 -52.61 5.24
C PHE A 32 17.17 -52.55 6.71
N GLU A 33 17.87 -53.31 7.58
CA GLU A 33 17.67 -53.25 9.02
C GLU A 33 18.25 -51.96 9.59
N LEU A 34 17.45 -50.88 9.56
CA LEU A 34 17.68 -49.68 10.37
C LEU A 34 17.02 -49.90 11.73
N SER A 35 17.72 -50.49 12.69
CA SER A 35 17.28 -50.48 14.09
C SER A 35 17.64 -49.09 14.68
N PHE A 36 16.67 -48.18 14.69
CA PHE A 36 16.87 -46.95 15.46
C PHE A 36 16.81 -47.28 16.96
N GLU A 37 17.89 -46.97 17.65
CA GLU A 37 17.89 -47.04 19.10
C GLU A 37 16.98 -45.93 19.65
N ARG A 38 16.43 -46.10 20.89
CA ARG A 38 15.46 -45.19 21.49
C ARG A 38 15.95 -43.74 21.51
N TYR A 39 17.24 -43.49 21.65
CA TYR A 39 17.82 -42.14 21.67
C TYR A 39 17.78 -41.46 20.30
N GLU A 40 17.87 -42.17 19.17
CA GLU A 40 17.76 -41.60 17.84
C GLU A 40 16.36 -41.06 17.56
N ILE A 41 15.33 -41.77 18.04
CA ILE A 41 13.93 -41.31 17.96
C ILE A 41 13.75 -40.04 18.80
N ILE A 42 14.35 -39.99 19.99
CA ILE A 42 14.30 -38.80 20.85
C ILE A 42 14.97 -37.60 20.17
N ILE A 43 16.12 -37.81 19.55
CA ILE A 43 16.85 -36.75 18.79
C ILE A 43 16.00 -36.23 17.64
N LEU A 44 15.36 -37.09 16.86
CA LEU A 44 14.47 -36.70 15.77
C LEU A 44 13.27 -35.87 16.26
N ILE A 45 12.68 -36.26 17.41
CA ILE A 45 11.61 -35.51 18.03
C ILE A 45 12.10 -34.11 18.48
N LEU A 46 13.28 -34.03 19.10
CA LEU A 46 13.86 -32.76 19.53
C LEU A 46 14.18 -31.83 18.35
N ILE A 47 14.71 -32.38 17.25
CA ILE A 47 14.97 -31.63 16.01
C ILE A 47 13.65 -31.10 15.43
N PHE A 48 12.60 -31.92 15.42
CA PHE A 48 11.29 -31.54 14.92
C PHE A 48 10.65 -30.39 15.73
N PHE A 49 10.65 -30.51 17.06
CA PHE A 49 10.13 -29.45 17.93
C PHE A 49 11.02 -28.21 17.92
N GLY A 50 12.35 -28.36 17.81
CA GLY A 50 13.29 -27.27 17.61
C GLY A 50 13.02 -26.50 16.31
N PHE A 51 12.72 -27.22 15.22
CA PHE A 51 12.38 -26.60 13.94
C PHE A 51 11.04 -25.85 13.99
N ILE A 52 10.03 -26.43 14.65
CA ILE A 52 8.74 -25.74 14.87
C ILE A 52 8.95 -24.47 15.70
N GLY A 53 9.70 -24.57 16.82
CA GLY A 53 10.00 -23.43 17.67
C GLY A 53 10.78 -22.34 16.90
N PHE A 54 11.76 -22.71 16.08
CA PHE A 54 12.49 -21.78 15.22
C PHE A 54 11.57 -21.12 14.17
N THR A 55 10.67 -21.89 13.57
CA THR A 55 9.70 -21.37 12.59
C THR A 55 8.74 -20.37 13.23
N VAL A 56 8.19 -20.68 14.41
CA VAL A 56 7.33 -19.78 15.18
C VAL A 56 8.09 -18.53 15.60
N PHE A 57 9.33 -18.69 16.08
CA PHE A 57 10.18 -17.56 16.45
C PHE A 57 10.49 -16.66 15.28
N THR A 58 10.90 -17.22 14.12
CA THR A 58 11.17 -16.44 12.91
C THR A 58 9.91 -15.76 12.38
N TYR A 59 8.77 -16.46 12.41
CA TYR A 59 7.48 -15.88 12.03
C TYR A 59 7.07 -14.73 12.96
N SER A 60 7.29 -14.86 14.28
CA SER A 60 6.99 -13.78 15.24
C SER A 60 7.90 -12.55 15.10
N LYS A 61 9.09 -12.70 14.49
CA LYS A 61 10.03 -11.61 14.26
C LYS A 61 9.94 -10.98 12.87
N ILE A 62 9.63 -11.78 11.85
CA ILE A 62 9.59 -11.37 10.44
C ILE A 62 8.14 -11.27 9.93
N GLY A 63 7.25 -12.15 10.42
CA GLY A 63 5.83 -12.11 10.13
C GLY A 63 5.16 -11.07 11.01
N SER A 64 4.74 -9.97 10.43
CA SER A 64 3.91 -9.01 11.12
C SER A 64 2.49 -9.57 11.25
N TYR A 65 2.22 -10.27 12.34
CA TYR A 65 0.84 -10.65 12.71
C TYR A 65 -0.05 -9.40 12.79
N GLU A 66 0.54 -8.29 13.24
CA GLU A 66 -0.09 -6.97 13.26
C GLU A 66 -0.49 -6.51 11.84
N ASP A 67 0.36 -6.74 10.82
CA ASP A 67 0.06 -6.39 9.42
C ASP A 67 -1.12 -7.21 8.86
N VAL A 68 -1.24 -8.49 9.23
CA VAL A 68 -2.38 -9.34 8.84
C VAL A 68 -3.66 -8.87 9.51
N LEU A 69 -3.60 -8.46 10.77
CA LEU A 69 -4.74 -7.93 11.50
C LEU A 69 -5.20 -6.60 10.89
N ILE A 70 -4.25 -5.70 10.63
CA ILE A 70 -4.51 -4.40 10.01
C ILE A 70 -5.04 -4.57 8.59
N SER A 71 -4.47 -5.47 7.78
CA SER A 71 -4.98 -5.75 6.43
C SER A 71 -6.41 -6.31 6.43
N LYS A 72 -6.76 -7.15 7.40
CA LYS A 72 -8.15 -7.61 7.58
C LYS A 72 -9.09 -6.48 7.96
N ILE A 73 -8.69 -5.63 8.91
CA ILE A 73 -9.49 -4.47 9.32
C ILE A 73 -9.69 -3.50 8.15
N ILE A 74 -8.67 -3.29 7.31
CA ILE A 74 -8.77 -2.47 6.10
C ILE A 74 -9.75 -3.13 5.11
N GLN A 75 -9.62 -4.42 4.85
CA GLN A 75 -10.48 -5.15 3.91
C GLN A 75 -11.94 -5.22 4.37
N GLU A 76 -12.19 -5.40 5.66
CA GLU A 76 -13.56 -5.34 6.22
C GLU A 76 -14.18 -3.94 6.12
N LYS A 77 -13.36 -2.91 6.02
CA LYS A 77 -13.77 -1.50 6.02
C LYS A 77 -13.80 -0.85 4.64
N GLU A 78 -13.13 -1.40 3.63
CA GLU A 78 -13.27 -0.96 2.23
C GLU A 78 -14.72 -1.08 1.72
N THR A 79 -15.53 -1.93 2.37
CA THR A 79 -16.98 -2.01 2.12
C THR A 79 -17.79 -0.87 2.74
N ASN A 80 -17.18 0.00 3.58
CA ASN A 80 -17.84 1.14 4.22
C ASN A 80 -16.91 2.36 4.23
N SER A 81 -17.11 3.29 3.31
CA SER A 81 -16.26 4.46 3.06
C SER A 81 -16.08 5.48 4.20
N ASP A 82 -16.83 5.36 5.30
CA ASP A 82 -16.76 6.27 6.47
C ASP A 82 -15.87 5.76 7.62
N SER A 83 -15.13 4.68 7.43
CA SER A 83 -14.64 3.88 8.55
C SER A 83 -13.28 4.26 9.12
N TYR A 84 -12.52 5.16 8.50
CA TYR A 84 -11.23 5.62 9.05
C TYR A 84 -11.40 6.63 10.20
N ARG A 85 -12.47 7.43 10.18
CA ARG A 85 -12.73 8.51 11.17
C ARG A 85 -13.08 8.06 12.60
N GLY A 86 -13.14 6.79 12.88
CA GLY A 86 -13.53 6.28 14.20
C GLY A 86 -12.56 5.24 14.79
N ASN A 87 -11.36 5.08 14.24
CA ASN A 87 -10.47 4.03 14.69
C ASN A 87 -9.07 4.56 15.07
N GLU A 88 -9.04 5.40 16.10
CA GLU A 88 -7.81 5.96 16.67
C GLU A 88 -6.81 4.86 17.08
N GLU A 89 -7.30 3.73 17.59
CA GLU A 89 -6.47 2.59 17.95
C GLU A 89 -5.75 1.99 16.73
N LEU A 90 -6.43 1.87 15.58
CA LEU A 90 -5.82 1.39 14.35
C LEU A 90 -4.72 2.34 13.86
N VAL A 91 -5.01 3.65 13.87
CA VAL A 91 -4.05 4.69 13.47
C VAL A 91 -2.83 4.65 14.38
N GLU A 92 -3.02 4.54 15.70
CA GLU A 92 -1.90 4.46 16.64
C GLU A 92 -1.06 3.18 16.43
N ASN A 93 -1.71 2.04 16.19
CA ASN A 93 -1.02 0.79 15.87
C ASN A 93 -0.21 0.90 14.57
N MET A 94 -0.74 1.55 13.53
CA MET A 94 0.02 1.82 12.30
C MET A 94 1.22 2.73 12.57
N LYS A 95 1.07 3.79 13.37
CA LYS A 95 2.16 4.69 13.78
C LYS A 95 3.27 3.95 14.55
N ILE A 96 2.89 3.07 15.47
CA ILE A 96 3.84 2.23 16.23
C ILE A 96 4.57 1.26 15.30
N SER A 97 3.85 0.61 14.40
CA SER A 97 4.43 -0.34 13.45
C SER A 97 5.37 0.35 12.47
N LEU A 98 5.02 1.54 11.98
CA LEU A 98 5.88 2.33 11.10
C LEU A 98 7.16 2.83 11.80
N LYS A 99 7.10 3.16 13.11
CA LYS A 99 8.30 3.47 13.91
C LYS A 99 9.24 2.28 14.05
N LYS A 100 8.71 1.06 14.14
CA LYS A 100 9.51 -0.17 14.24
C LYS A 100 10.09 -0.58 12.87
N LYS A 101 9.36 -0.33 11.79
CA LYS A 101 9.70 -0.71 10.43
C LYS A 101 9.31 0.43 9.49
N SER A 102 10.25 1.36 9.31
CA SER A 102 10.05 2.60 8.55
C SER A 102 9.91 2.41 7.04
N ASP A 103 10.21 1.22 6.51
CA ASP A 103 10.12 0.86 5.09
C ASP A 103 8.76 0.27 4.67
N ASN A 104 7.72 0.44 5.49
CA ASN A 104 6.37 -0.02 5.17
C ASN A 104 5.60 1.05 4.39
N LEU A 105 5.72 1.00 3.06
CA LEU A 105 5.06 1.93 2.13
C LEU A 105 3.55 2.00 2.35
N MET A 106 2.91 0.83 2.56
CA MET A 106 1.45 0.78 2.77
C MET A 106 1.03 1.59 4.00
N TYR A 107 1.74 1.46 5.13
CA TYR A 107 1.39 2.21 6.34
C TYR A 107 1.68 3.71 6.19
N ALA A 108 2.78 4.07 5.54
CA ALA A 108 3.07 5.46 5.23
C ALA A 108 1.93 6.09 4.40
N MET A 109 1.47 5.42 3.36
CA MET A 109 0.37 5.88 2.52
C MET A 109 -0.98 5.93 3.25
N LEU A 110 -1.31 4.92 4.06
CA LEU A 110 -2.56 4.91 4.84
C LEU A 110 -2.59 6.04 5.87
N LEU A 111 -1.48 6.27 6.56
CA LEU A 111 -1.37 7.37 7.52
C LEU A 111 -1.42 8.73 6.82
N ALA A 112 -0.75 8.90 5.69
CA ALA A 112 -0.83 10.12 4.89
C ALA A 112 -2.27 10.44 4.47
N ASN A 113 -2.98 9.44 3.93
CA ASN A 113 -4.37 9.61 3.52
C ASN A 113 -5.30 9.89 4.71
N TYR A 114 -5.08 9.22 5.85
CA TYR A 114 -5.83 9.48 7.07
C TYR A 114 -5.64 10.92 7.55
N GLU A 115 -4.40 11.37 7.73
CA GLU A 115 -4.09 12.72 8.20
C GLU A 115 -4.63 13.78 7.22
N LYS A 116 -4.53 13.54 5.89
CA LYS A 116 -5.15 14.40 4.87
C LYS A 116 -6.67 14.47 5.05
N SER A 117 -7.34 13.35 5.33
CA SER A 117 -8.80 13.28 5.47
C SER A 117 -9.33 14.08 6.67
N ILE A 118 -8.53 14.21 7.73
CA ILE A 118 -8.84 15.03 8.91
C ILE A 118 -8.25 16.44 8.83
N THR A 119 -7.79 16.85 7.63
CA THR A 119 -7.21 18.17 7.35
C THR A 119 -5.89 18.49 8.07
N ASN A 120 -5.22 17.47 8.62
CA ASN A 120 -3.89 17.59 9.20
C ASN A 120 -2.82 17.47 8.11
N TYR A 121 -2.75 18.48 7.24
CA TYR A 121 -1.93 18.43 6.02
C TYR A 121 -0.43 18.36 6.30
N GLU A 122 0.07 18.97 7.38
CA GLU A 122 1.48 18.91 7.75
C GLU A 122 1.95 17.51 8.06
N GLU A 123 1.17 16.77 8.87
CA GLU A 123 1.48 15.38 9.20
C GLU A 123 1.29 14.48 7.97
N ALA A 124 0.26 14.72 7.15
CA ALA A 124 0.08 14.00 5.90
C ALA A 124 1.28 14.14 4.97
N LEU A 125 1.83 15.34 4.81
CA LEU A 125 3.02 15.60 4.01
C LEU A 125 4.26 14.90 4.56
N THR A 126 4.38 14.77 5.88
CA THR A 126 5.45 14.00 6.52
C THR A 126 5.40 12.52 6.13
N TYR A 127 4.20 11.92 6.12
CA TYR A 127 4.05 10.52 5.70
C TYR A 127 4.18 10.34 4.18
N TYR A 128 3.75 11.29 3.34
CA TYR A 128 4.03 11.24 1.89
C TYR A 128 5.53 11.35 1.61
N ALA A 129 6.25 12.20 2.34
CA ALA A 129 7.70 12.28 2.21
C ALA A 129 8.38 10.95 2.57
N LEU A 130 7.96 10.31 3.66
CA LEU A 130 8.44 8.97 4.02
C LEU A 130 8.10 7.92 2.94
N ALA A 131 6.90 7.97 2.36
CA ALA A 131 6.51 7.08 1.27
C ALA A 131 7.41 7.28 0.03
N LEU A 132 7.79 8.52 -0.28
CA LEU A 132 8.70 8.86 -1.39
C LEU A 132 10.17 8.52 -1.08
N GLU A 133 10.59 8.42 0.18
CA GLU A 133 11.90 7.84 0.53
C GLU A 133 11.95 6.35 0.18
N ILE A 134 10.82 5.64 0.28
CA ILE A 134 10.71 4.22 -0.06
C ILE A 134 10.54 4.02 -1.58
N SER A 135 9.74 4.86 -2.22
CA SER A 135 9.43 4.80 -3.66
C SER A 135 9.50 6.21 -4.28
N PRO A 136 10.70 6.71 -4.64
CA PRO A 136 10.93 8.11 -5.01
C PRO A 136 10.18 8.59 -6.25
N ASP A 137 9.99 7.72 -7.25
CA ASP A 137 9.41 8.06 -8.57
C ASP A 137 7.96 7.56 -8.73
N ASP A 138 7.30 7.26 -7.61
CA ASP A 138 5.92 6.79 -7.63
C ASP A 138 4.96 7.95 -7.94
N ALA A 139 4.49 8.01 -9.20
CA ALA A 139 3.65 9.09 -9.67
C ALA A 139 2.33 9.27 -8.88
N PRO A 140 1.59 8.23 -8.50
CA PRO A 140 0.48 8.32 -7.56
C PRO A 140 0.84 9.00 -6.24
N ILE A 141 1.97 8.69 -5.62
CA ILE A 141 2.39 9.31 -4.35
C ILE A 141 2.74 10.77 -4.54
N LEU A 142 3.52 11.08 -5.58
CA LEU A 142 3.87 12.46 -5.95
C LEU A 142 2.61 13.30 -6.22
N ALA A 143 1.61 12.74 -6.89
CA ALA A 143 0.34 13.41 -7.14
C ALA A 143 -0.45 13.70 -5.86
N GLN A 144 -0.51 12.74 -4.93
CA GLN A 144 -1.17 12.91 -3.64
C GLN A 144 -0.44 13.95 -2.77
N GLN A 145 0.89 13.97 -2.81
CA GLN A 145 1.69 14.99 -2.14
C GLN A 145 1.41 16.38 -2.72
N ALA A 146 1.38 16.52 -4.06
CA ALA A 146 1.10 17.79 -4.74
C ALA A 146 -0.30 18.32 -4.38
N GLU A 147 -1.32 17.45 -4.38
CA GLU A 147 -2.67 17.81 -3.93
C GLU A 147 -2.67 18.27 -2.48
N THR A 148 -1.98 17.54 -1.60
CA THR A 148 -1.94 17.88 -0.18
C THR A 148 -1.23 19.24 0.05
N LEU A 149 -0.15 19.52 -0.68
CA LEU A 149 0.49 20.83 -0.68
C LEU A 149 -0.46 21.93 -1.14
N PHE A 150 -1.24 21.70 -2.20
CA PHE A 150 -2.24 22.65 -2.70
C PHE A 150 -3.31 22.92 -1.63
N LEU A 151 -3.82 21.88 -0.96
CA LEU A 151 -4.79 22.02 0.13
C LEU A 151 -4.21 22.73 1.33
N ALA A 152 -3.00 22.39 1.75
CA ALA A 152 -2.27 23.04 2.85
C ALA A 152 -2.03 24.54 2.59
N ASN A 153 -1.82 24.91 1.33
CA ASN A 153 -1.64 26.30 0.89
C ASN A 153 -2.97 27.02 0.59
N ASN A 154 -4.05 26.62 1.24
CA ASN A 154 -5.40 27.21 1.06
C ASN A 154 -5.87 27.22 -0.40
N ARG A 155 -5.53 26.19 -1.16
CA ARG A 155 -5.84 26.03 -2.59
C ARG A 155 -5.25 27.12 -3.48
N GLN A 156 -4.06 27.59 -3.12
CA GLN A 156 -3.31 28.56 -3.92
C GLN A 156 -2.06 27.89 -4.53
N PHE A 157 -1.76 28.24 -5.79
CA PHE A 157 -0.58 27.77 -6.50
C PHE A 157 0.61 28.69 -6.16
N ASN A 158 1.45 28.24 -5.25
CA ASN A 158 2.77 28.84 -4.98
C ASN A 158 3.88 28.03 -5.63
N GLU A 159 5.12 28.42 -5.44
CA GLU A 159 6.29 27.75 -6.01
C GLU A 159 6.39 26.28 -5.58
N SER A 160 6.17 25.98 -4.30
CA SER A 160 6.24 24.60 -3.79
C SER A 160 5.17 23.68 -4.39
N VAL A 161 3.94 24.17 -4.52
CA VAL A 161 2.83 23.44 -5.17
C VAL A 161 3.13 23.20 -6.65
N ASN A 162 3.62 24.24 -7.36
CA ASN A 162 3.95 24.10 -8.78
C ASN A 162 5.10 23.09 -8.99
N THR A 163 6.14 23.13 -8.16
CA THR A 163 7.26 22.19 -8.23
C THR A 163 6.78 20.75 -7.99
N ALA A 164 5.90 20.53 -7.02
CA ALA A 164 5.35 19.20 -6.75
C ALA A 164 4.47 18.68 -7.91
N ILE A 165 3.66 19.55 -8.52
CA ILE A 165 2.87 19.21 -9.72
C ILE A 165 3.79 18.82 -10.88
N GLU A 166 4.84 19.60 -11.15
CA GLU A 166 5.77 19.30 -12.23
C GLU A 166 6.53 17.99 -11.98
N ALA A 167 6.96 17.70 -10.74
CA ALA A 167 7.60 16.43 -10.39
C ALA A 167 6.66 15.24 -10.66
N ALA A 168 5.40 15.33 -10.23
CA ALA A 168 4.41 14.27 -10.46
C ALA A 168 4.08 14.12 -11.96
N TYR A 169 4.00 15.22 -12.73
CA TYR A 169 3.78 15.20 -14.17
C TYR A 169 4.95 14.60 -14.95
N VAL A 170 6.18 14.83 -14.50
CA VAL A 170 7.38 14.20 -15.10
C VAL A 170 7.40 12.71 -14.84
N ALA A 171 7.00 12.26 -13.64
CA ALA A 171 6.91 10.86 -13.30
C ALA A 171 5.82 10.12 -14.13
N ASP A 172 4.66 10.74 -14.30
CA ASP A 172 3.59 10.24 -15.17
C ASP A 172 2.75 11.42 -15.72
N ASN A 173 2.92 11.71 -16.97
CA ASN A 173 2.18 12.78 -17.65
C ASN A 173 0.70 12.44 -17.94
N GLY A 174 0.28 11.22 -17.66
CA GLY A 174 -1.10 10.74 -17.75
C GLY A 174 -1.81 10.70 -16.41
N GLN A 175 -1.13 10.99 -15.30
CA GLN A 175 -1.68 10.88 -13.96
C GLN A 175 -2.89 11.82 -13.74
N PRO A 176 -4.11 11.27 -13.50
CA PRO A 176 -5.34 12.07 -13.56
C PRO A 176 -5.41 13.20 -12.52
N LEU A 177 -4.95 12.97 -11.30
CA LEU A 177 -4.99 13.96 -10.23
C LEU A 177 -4.09 15.16 -10.55
N VAL A 178 -2.91 14.92 -11.11
CA VAL A 178 -1.98 15.97 -11.53
C VAL A 178 -2.57 16.78 -12.69
N LEU A 179 -3.11 16.09 -13.70
CA LEU A 179 -3.80 16.75 -14.81
C LEU A 179 -5.00 17.58 -14.33
N GLY A 180 -5.72 17.08 -13.31
CA GLY A 180 -6.78 17.83 -12.66
C GLY A 180 -6.29 19.13 -12.03
N LEU A 181 -5.19 19.08 -11.27
CA LEU A 181 -4.56 20.27 -10.67
C LEU A 181 -4.05 21.25 -11.72
N MET A 182 -3.44 20.76 -12.82
CA MET A 182 -3.01 21.61 -13.94
C MET A 182 -4.21 22.30 -14.60
N GLY A 183 -5.31 21.57 -14.76
CA GLY A 183 -6.55 22.17 -15.27
C GLY A 183 -7.12 23.26 -14.37
N VAL A 184 -7.11 23.03 -13.04
CA VAL A 184 -7.52 24.08 -12.07
C VAL A 184 -6.59 25.28 -12.14
N ARG A 185 -5.27 25.07 -12.23
CA ARG A 185 -4.28 26.15 -12.37
C ARG A 185 -4.55 26.99 -13.63
N SER A 186 -4.73 26.34 -14.77
CA SER A 186 -5.02 27.02 -16.04
C SER A 186 -6.34 27.80 -15.96
N TYR A 187 -7.38 27.21 -15.37
CA TYR A 187 -8.67 27.90 -15.20
C TYR A 187 -8.56 29.18 -14.35
N LEU A 188 -7.80 29.13 -13.24
CA LEU A 188 -7.58 30.28 -12.38
C LEU A 188 -6.73 31.38 -13.04
N ASN A 189 -5.89 31.00 -14.00
CA ASN A 189 -5.11 31.94 -14.83
C ASN A 189 -5.91 32.47 -16.04
N GLU A 190 -7.18 32.09 -16.15
CA GLU A 190 -8.05 32.41 -17.29
C GLU A 190 -7.64 31.76 -18.63
N ASP A 191 -6.74 30.78 -18.59
CA ASP A 191 -6.33 29.96 -19.73
C ASP A 191 -7.31 28.80 -19.91
N TYR A 192 -8.54 29.13 -20.29
CA TYR A 192 -9.67 28.17 -20.28
C TYR A 192 -9.51 27.03 -21.28
N GLU A 193 -8.88 27.28 -22.42
CA GLU A 193 -8.57 26.28 -23.43
C GLU A 193 -7.61 25.21 -22.87
N ASP A 194 -6.57 25.62 -22.15
CA ASP A 194 -5.64 24.71 -21.48
C ASP A 194 -6.31 23.96 -20.33
N ALA A 195 -7.19 24.61 -19.57
CA ALA A 195 -7.97 23.95 -18.54
C ALA A 195 -8.80 22.79 -19.12
N VAL A 196 -9.52 23.04 -20.23
CA VAL A 196 -10.29 22.01 -20.93
C VAL A 196 -9.39 20.90 -21.47
N PHE A 197 -8.22 21.23 -21.99
CA PHE A 197 -7.23 20.24 -22.48
C PHE A 197 -6.79 19.30 -21.36
N PHE A 198 -6.35 19.83 -20.20
CA PHE A 198 -5.86 19.02 -19.10
C PHE A 198 -6.97 18.14 -18.50
N TRP A 199 -8.16 18.66 -18.25
CA TRP A 199 -9.26 17.87 -17.72
C TRP A 199 -9.75 16.78 -18.67
N LYS A 200 -9.79 17.05 -19.99
CA LYS A 200 -10.08 16.00 -20.99
C LYS A 200 -9.02 14.92 -21.00
N LYS A 201 -7.74 15.29 -20.87
CA LYS A 201 -6.64 14.32 -20.78
C LYS A 201 -6.74 13.48 -19.49
N ALA A 202 -7.16 14.08 -18.38
CA ALA A 202 -7.40 13.37 -17.12
C ALA A 202 -8.52 12.32 -17.26
N LEU A 203 -9.62 12.67 -17.93
CA LEU A 203 -10.78 11.78 -18.15
C LEU A 203 -10.46 10.53 -18.97
N VAL A 204 -9.41 10.55 -19.79
CA VAL A 204 -8.97 9.36 -20.55
C VAL A 204 -8.43 8.26 -19.64
N ASN A 205 -7.92 8.63 -18.47
CA ASN A 205 -7.16 7.75 -17.56
C ASN A 205 -7.91 7.45 -16.26
N ILE A 206 -9.20 7.78 -16.14
CA ILE A 206 -10.02 7.46 -14.96
C ILE A 206 -11.29 6.72 -15.37
N ASP A 207 -11.82 5.91 -14.45
CA ASP A 207 -13.10 5.24 -14.61
C ASP A 207 -14.27 6.23 -14.47
N ASP A 208 -15.38 5.96 -15.16
CA ASP A 208 -16.60 6.78 -15.08
C ASP A 208 -17.18 6.86 -13.66
N ASN A 209 -16.89 5.86 -12.81
CA ASN A 209 -17.29 5.82 -11.40
C ASN A 209 -16.32 6.53 -10.45
N ASP A 210 -15.18 7.02 -10.95
CA ASP A 210 -14.23 7.78 -10.14
C ASP A 210 -14.87 9.09 -9.65
N PRO A 211 -14.75 9.45 -8.36
CA PRO A 211 -15.29 10.71 -7.84
C PRO A 211 -14.79 11.95 -8.59
N LEU A 212 -13.59 11.92 -9.17
CA LEU A 212 -13.00 13.03 -9.93
C LEU A 212 -13.63 13.17 -11.32
N HIS A 213 -14.20 12.10 -11.90
CA HIS A 213 -14.76 12.10 -13.24
C HIS A 213 -15.80 13.21 -13.41
N LYS A 214 -16.79 13.27 -12.51
CA LYS A 214 -17.81 14.31 -12.53
C LYS A 214 -17.21 15.71 -12.36
N SER A 215 -16.25 15.88 -11.45
CA SER A 215 -15.61 17.17 -11.19
C SER A 215 -14.90 17.71 -12.45
N TYR A 216 -14.24 16.83 -13.22
CA TYR A 216 -13.57 17.25 -14.46
C TYR A 216 -14.59 17.62 -15.55
N ILE A 217 -15.68 16.87 -15.69
CA ILE A 217 -16.75 17.24 -16.63
C ILE A 217 -17.35 18.59 -16.28
N ASP A 218 -17.66 18.85 -15.00
CA ASP A 218 -18.23 20.12 -14.54
C ASP A 218 -17.23 21.27 -14.79
N GLY A 219 -15.94 21.04 -14.56
CA GLY A 219 -14.86 21.99 -14.86
C GLY A 219 -14.78 22.31 -16.35
N ILE A 220 -14.81 21.30 -17.22
CA ILE A 220 -14.79 21.45 -18.69
C ILE A 220 -15.97 22.32 -19.15
N ASN A 221 -17.19 22.00 -18.69
CA ASN A 221 -18.38 22.74 -19.07
C ASN A 221 -18.27 24.21 -18.66
N THR A 222 -17.82 24.46 -17.42
CA THR A 222 -17.63 25.81 -16.89
C THR A 222 -16.58 26.60 -17.71
N ALA A 223 -15.45 25.97 -18.05
CA ALA A 223 -14.41 26.61 -18.86
C ALA A 223 -14.90 26.89 -20.29
N GLN A 224 -15.66 25.98 -20.88
CA GLN A 224 -16.24 26.18 -22.22
C GLN A 224 -17.25 27.35 -22.26
N GLU A 225 -18.07 27.50 -21.21
CA GLU A 225 -18.94 28.68 -21.09
C GLU A 225 -18.14 29.98 -21.02
N LYS A 226 -17.00 29.99 -20.33
CA LYS A 226 -16.12 31.16 -20.28
C LYS A 226 -15.49 31.50 -21.63
N ILE A 227 -15.13 30.48 -22.43
CA ILE A 227 -14.58 30.65 -23.78
C ILE A 227 -15.65 31.27 -24.69
N LEU A 228 -16.90 30.79 -24.62
CA LEU A 228 -18.00 31.29 -25.44
C LEU A 228 -18.43 32.72 -25.12
N ASN A 229 -18.20 33.18 -23.91
CA ASN A 229 -18.63 34.49 -23.42
C ASN A 229 -17.49 35.55 -23.45
N ARG A 230 -16.35 35.22 -24.02
CA ARG A 230 -15.25 36.17 -24.33
C ARG A 230 -15.51 36.89 -25.65
#